data_40444835092fc62ab6c6e7e3217d628e
#
_entry.id   40444835092fc62ab6c6e7e3217d628e
#
_cell.length_a   1.000
_cell.length_b   1.000
_cell.length_c   1.000
_cell.angle_alpha   90.00
_cell.angle_beta   90.00
_cell.angle_gamma   90.00
#
_symmetry.space_group_name_H-M   'P 1'
#
loop_
_entity.id
_entity.type
_entity.pdbx_description
1 polymer ?
#
loop_
_entity_poly.entity_id
_entity_poly.type
_entity_poly.pdbx_seq_one_letter_code
_entity_poly.pdbx_strand_id
1 'polypeptide(L)'
;MNDNKPSRLGRGLAALIGDNIAAEGIRAAEPSSGQRRMPVDHLIANRANPRRDFSPEQLAELTDSVREKGVVQPLLVRPTRDPNQFEIIAGERRWRAAQKAGLGEVPVVVRDVDDKEALELAIIENVQRVDLNPLEEAQGYGQLIDQFGYTQQDLAQVIGKSRSHVANTLRLLRLPQDVRDMLTRGELTAGHARTLITADDPAALARRIVGAGLSVREAEALSQKGGSKKRATEAKPAKDPDTVALERRLSDVLGLAVA
;
A
#
# COMPACT_ATOMS: atom_id res chain seq x y z
N MET A 1 21.29 -30.07 12.65
CA MET A 1 19.89 -30.02 13.11
C MET A 1 19.29 -28.75 12.56
N ASN A 2 18.57 -28.87 11.43
CA ASN A 2 17.89 -27.74 10.76
C ASN A 2 16.45 -27.70 11.27
N ASP A 3 16.17 -26.74 12.15
CA ASP A 3 14.81 -26.41 12.56
C ASP A 3 14.14 -25.61 11.42
N ASN A 4 13.51 -26.34 10.50
CA ASN A 4 12.62 -25.79 9.51
C ASN A 4 11.23 -25.58 10.16
N LYS A 5 11.04 -24.44 10.86
CA LYS A 5 9.71 -24.03 11.31
C LYS A 5 8.88 -23.68 10.08
N PRO A 6 7.75 -24.36 9.81
CA PRO A 6 6.87 -24.00 8.72
C PRO A 6 6.33 -22.58 8.96
N SER A 7 6.53 -21.72 7.97
CA SER A 7 5.93 -20.40 7.89
C SER A 7 4.41 -20.51 8.14
N ARG A 8 3.94 -19.85 9.18
CA ARG A 8 2.51 -19.72 9.51
C ARG A 8 1.85 -18.70 8.58
N LEU A 9 2.04 -18.83 7.27
CA LEU A 9 1.19 -18.15 6.31
C LEU A 9 -0.19 -18.80 6.43
N GLY A 10 -1.14 -18.04 7.01
CA GLY A 10 -2.41 -18.58 7.46
C GLY A 10 -3.14 -19.33 6.36
N ARG A 11 -3.65 -20.52 6.70
CA ARG A 11 -4.53 -21.34 5.86
C ARG A 11 -5.73 -20.55 5.29
N GLY A 12 -6.08 -19.40 5.87
CA GLY A 12 -7.14 -18.50 5.41
C GLY A 12 -6.78 -17.75 4.12
N LEU A 13 -5.52 -17.35 3.95
CA LEU A 13 -5.09 -16.56 2.80
C LEU A 13 -4.95 -17.42 1.53
N ALA A 14 -4.51 -18.67 1.66
CA ALA A 14 -4.45 -19.61 0.54
C ALA A 14 -5.84 -19.90 -0.07
N ALA A 15 -6.89 -19.88 0.76
CA ALA A 15 -8.26 -20.04 0.31
C ALA A 15 -8.85 -18.80 -0.39
N LEU A 16 -8.29 -17.61 -0.14
CA LEU A 16 -8.70 -16.35 -0.80
C LEU A 16 -8.00 -16.13 -2.15
N ILE A 17 -6.78 -16.65 -2.31
CA ILE A 17 -5.96 -16.46 -3.52
C ILE A 17 -6.20 -17.59 -4.54
N GLY A 18 -6.70 -18.76 -4.10
CA GLY A 18 -6.77 -19.99 -4.91
C GLY A 18 -7.82 -20.01 -6.01
N ASP A 19 -8.88 -19.18 -5.97
CA ASP A 19 -10.04 -19.39 -6.84
C ASP A 19 -10.43 -18.23 -7.78
N ASN A 20 -9.63 -17.17 -7.92
CA ASN A 20 -10.05 -16.02 -8.74
C ASN A 20 -8.96 -15.36 -9.60
N ILE A 21 -8.11 -16.15 -10.27
CA ILE A 21 -7.33 -15.64 -11.40
C ILE A 21 -7.62 -16.50 -12.64
N ALA A 22 -8.78 -16.30 -13.22
CA ALA A 22 -9.02 -16.56 -14.63
C ALA A 22 -10.11 -15.59 -15.11
N ALA A 23 -9.68 -14.57 -15.82
CA ALA A 23 -10.56 -13.71 -16.60
C ALA A 23 -11.19 -14.55 -17.71
N GLU A 24 -12.50 -14.83 -17.60
CA GLU A 24 -13.33 -15.13 -18.77
C GLU A 24 -14.81 -15.00 -18.42
N GLY A 25 -15.51 -14.16 -19.18
CA GLY A 25 -16.92 -14.31 -19.55
C GLY A 25 -17.95 -14.17 -18.43
N ILE A 26 -18.78 -13.14 -18.55
CA ILE A 26 -20.03 -12.95 -17.81
C ILE A 26 -20.89 -14.22 -17.92
N ARG A 27 -20.72 -15.14 -16.98
CA ARG A 27 -21.70 -16.18 -16.64
C ARG A 27 -22.15 -15.95 -15.21
N ALA A 28 -23.46 -15.99 -14.98
CA ALA A 28 -24.04 -15.94 -13.63
C ALA A 28 -23.28 -16.95 -12.76
N ALA A 29 -22.45 -16.42 -11.83
CA ALA A 29 -21.61 -17.26 -10.97
C ALA A 29 -22.53 -18.08 -10.07
N GLU A 30 -22.39 -19.40 -10.12
CA GLU A 30 -22.94 -20.30 -9.13
C GLU A 30 -22.44 -19.88 -7.73
N PRO A 31 -23.24 -20.02 -6.65
CA PRO A 31 -22.85 -19.60 -5.32
C PRO A 31 -21.62 -20.39 -4.89
N SER A 32 -20.46 -19.71 -4.83
CA SER A 32 -19.24 -20.26 -4.29
C SER A 32 -19.49 -20.75 -2.86
N SER A 33 -18.98 -21.92 -2.50
CA SER A 33 -19.15 -22.59 -1.22
C SER A 33 -18.82 -21.66 -0.05
N GLY A 34 -19.88 -21.11 0.62
CA GLY A 34 -19.76 -20.17 1.73
C GLY A 34 -20.58 -18.87 1.60
N GLN A 35 -21.15 -18.58 0.43
CA GLN A 35 -22.04 -17.43 0.26
C GLN A 35 -23.46 -17.78 0.72
N ARG A 36 -24.04 -16.94 1.58
CA ARG A 36 -25.44 -17.06 2.02
C ARG A 36 -26.12 -15.69 2.04
N ARG A 37 -27.46 -15.65 2.01
CA ARG A 37 -28.21 -14.44 2.27
C ARG A 37 -28.43 -14.27 3.76
N MET A 38 -28.36 -13.02 4.24
CA MET A 38 -28.50 -12.71 5.65
C MET A 38 -29.34 -11.45 5.81
N PRO A 39 -30.26 -11.40 6.78
CA PRO A 39 -31.00 -10.19 7.12
C PRO A 39 -30.06 -9.03 7.44
N VAL A 40 -30.37 -7.84 6.91
CA VAL A 40 -29.54 -6.63 7.10
C VAL A 40 -29.43 -6.26 8.58
N ASP A 41 -30.48 -6.53 9.35
CA ASP A 41 -30.57 -6.24 10.80
C ASP A 41 -29.68 -7.15 11.66
N HIS A 42 -29.25 -8.30 11.13
CA HIS A 42 -28.29 -9.18 11.81
C HIS A 42 -26.84 -8.72 11.67
N LEU A 43 -26.58 -7.68 10.86
CA LEU A 43 -25.25 -7.17 10.60
C LEU A 43 -24.94 -5.95 11.46
N ILE A 44 -23.76 -5.94 12.07
CA ILE A 44 -23.25 -4.81 12.85
C ILE A 44 -21.94 -4.30 12.26
N ALA A 45 -21.74 -2.96 12.35
CA ALA A 45 -20.50 -2.34 11.89
C ALA A 45 -19.33 -2.70 12.81
N ASN A 46 -18.16 -2.92 12.24
CA ASN A 46 -16.93 -3.09 13.00
C ASN A 46 -16.45 -1.73 13.56
N ARG A 47 -16.31 -1.64 14.89
CA ARG A 47 -15.83 -0.43 15.59
C ARG A 47 -14.37 -0.10 15.27
N ALA A 48 -13.58 -1.08 14.89
CA ALA A 48 -12.17 -0.92 14.54
C ALA A 48 -11.95 -0.55 13.06
N ASN A 49 -13.01 -0.37 12.26
CA ASN A 49 -12.87 -0.01 10.84
C ASN A 49 -12.17 1.37 10.72
N PRO A 50 -11.01 1.45 10.03
CA PRO A 50 -10.27 2.71 9.88
C PRO A 50 -11.03 3.76 9.08
N ARG A 51 -11.97 3.34 8.22
CA ARG A 51 -12.75 4.25 7.39
C ARG A 51 -14.03 4.68 8.11
N ARG A 52 -14.04 5.91 8.63
CA ARG A 52 -15.22 6.51 9.31
C ARG A 52 -15.98 7.53 8.44
N ASP A 53 -15.29 8.12 7.45
CA ASP A 53 -15.86 9.18 6.63
C ASP A 53 -16.31 8.62 5.28
N PHE A 54 -17.60 8.80 5.00
CA PHE A 54 -18.23 8.46 3.73
C PHE A 54 -18.81 9.73 3.13
N SER A 55 -18.38 10.10 1.91
CA SER A 55 -19.04 11.20 1.19
C SER A 55 -20.53 10.87 1.02
N PRO A 56 -21.44 11.78 1.45
CA PRO A 56 -22.88 11.58 1.31
C PRO A 56 -23.29 11.32 -0.14
N GLU A 57 -22.64 12.00 -1.10
CA GLU A 57 -22.94 11.91 -2.54
C GLU A 57 -22.59 10.50 -3.04
N GLN A 58 -21.39 10.01 -2.74
CA GLN A 58 -20.95 8.66 -3.15
C GLN A 58 -21.82 7.55 -2.51
N LEU A 59 -22.33 7.78 -1.30
CA LEU A 59 -23.22 6.82 -0.66
C LEU A 59 -24.61 6.84 -1.32
N ALA A 60 -25.09 8.01 -1.76
CA ALA A 60 -26.36 8.13 -2.48
C ALA A 60 -26.31 7.39 -3.82
N GLU A 61 -25.28 7.63 -4.64
CA GLU A 61 -25.07 6.91 -5.90
C GLU A 61 -25.03 5.38 -5.71
N LEU A 62 -24.32 4.93 -4.69
CA LEU A 62 -24.27 3.50 -4.36
C LEU A 62 -25.63 2.97 -3.90
N THR A 63 -26.40 3.76 -3.15
CA THR A 63 -27.75 3.40 -2.71
C THR A 63 -28.70 3.19 -3.89
N ASP A 64 -28.64 4.05 -4.89
CA ASP A 64 -29.47 3.93 -6.09
C ASP A 64 -29.08 2.69 -6.90
N SER A 65 -27.77 2.45 -7.08
CA SER A 65 -27.29 1.23 -7.73
C SER A 65 -27.72 -0.04 -6.98
N VAL A 66 -27.65 -0.03 -5.65
CA VAL A 66 -28.05 -1.17 -4.80
C VAL A 66 -29.57 -1.37 -4.83
N ARG A 67 -30.36 -0.31 -4.98
CA ARG A 67 -31.82 -0.41 -5.12
C ARG A 67 -32.23 -1.08 -6.43
N GLU A 68 -31.51 -0.79 -7.52
CA GLU A 68 -31.81 -1.37 -8.84
C GLU A 68 -31.30 -2.82 -9.01
N LYS A 69 -30.07 -3.08 -8.57
CA LYS A 69 -29.34 -4.33 -8.89
C LYS A 69 -29.14 -5.24 -7.68
N GLY A 70 -29.52 -4.79 -6.49
CA GLY A 70 -29.13 -5.45 -5.24
C GLY A 70 -27.63 -5.30 -4.94
N VAL A 71 -27.19 -5.96 -3.89
CA VAL A 71 -25.77 -6.07 -3.55
C VAL A 71 -25.14 -7.18 -4.38
N VAL A 72 -24.41 -6.82 -5.44
CA VAL A 72 -23.78 -7.78 -6.37
C VAL A 72 -22.57 -8.47 -5.71
N GLN A 73 -21.70 -7.70 -5.05
CA GLN A 73 -20.53 -8.24 -4.37
C GLN A 73 -20.87 -8.52 -2.90
N PRO A 74 -20.72 -9.77 -2.41
CA PRO A 74 -21.08 -10.11 -1.04
C PRO A 74 -20.23 -9.34 0.00
N LEU A 75 -20.81 -9.16 1.18
CA LEU A 75 -20.10 -8.64 2.35
C LEU A 75 -19.31 -9.76 2.99
N LEU A 76 -18.16 -9.43 3.57
CA LEU A 76 -17.40 -10.34 4.40
C LEU A 76 -17.76 -10.10 5.87
N VAL A 77 -18.21 -11.15 6.57
CA VAL A 77 -18.69 -11.04 7.94
C VAL A 77 -18.14 -12.17 8.80
N ARG A 78 -18.10 -11.96 10.13
CA ARG A 78 -17.76 -13.00 11.09
C ARG A 78 -18.87 -13.15 12.15
N PRO A 79 -19.03 -14.33 12.77
CA PRO A 79 -19.93 -14.49 13.87
C PRO A 79 -19.46 -13.65 15.07
N THR A 80 -20.43 -13.18 15.87
CA THR A 80 -20.16 -12.54 17.16
C THR A 80 -20.48 -13.53 18.30
N ARG A 81 -20.40 -13.06 19.54
CA ARG A 81 -20.86 -13.85 20.70
C ARG A 81 -22.37 -14.05 20.71
N ASP A 82 -23.11 -13.16 20.07
CA ASP A 82 -24.55 -13.30 19.85
C ASP A 82 -24.77 -14.12 18.56
N PRO A 83 -25.43 -15.29 18.64
CA PRO A 83 -25.64 -16.17 17.49
C PRO A 83 -26.46 -15.53 16.35
N ASN A 84 -27.22 -14.47 16.65
CA ASN A 84 -28.01 -13.74 15.66
C ASN A 84 -27.31 -12.51 15.11
N GLN A 85 -26.07 -12.20 15.51
CA GLN A 85 -25.33 -11.03 15.08
C GLN A 85 -24.02 -11.40 14.41
N PHE A 86 -23.73 -10.71 13.30
CA PHE A 86 -22.49 -10.87 12.53
C PHE A 86 -21.82 -9.52 12.36
N GLU A 87 -20.54 -9.45 12.65
CA GLU A 87 -19.75 -8.24 12.48
C GLU A 87 -19.20 -8.16 11.07
N ILE A 88 -19.32 -6.99 10.44
CA ILE A 88 -18.83 -6.73 9.08
C ILE A 88 -17.32 -6.51 9.13
N ILE A 89 -16.56 -7.41 8.49
CA ILE A 89 -15.12 -7.26 8.27
C ILE A 89 -14.87 -6.31 7.09
N ALA A 90 -15.60 -6.54 5.96
CA ALA A 90 -15.46 -5.74 4.76
C ALA A 90 -16.81 -5.53 4.06
N GLY A 91 -16.98 -4.36 3.42
CA GLY A 91 -18.21 -4.02 2.69
C GLY A 91 -19.19 -3.13 3.44
N GLU A 92 -18.79 -2.39 4.47
CA GLU A 92 -19.67 -1.52 5.27
C GLU A 92 -20.45 -0.50 4.42
N ARG A 93 -19.86 0.07 3.35
CA ARG A 93 -20.57 0.98 2.43
C ARG A 93 -21.76 0.30 1.75
N ARG A 94 -21.59 -0.96 1.31
CA ARG A 94 -22.63 -1.76 0.67
C ARG A 94 -23.76 -2.08 1.65
N TRP A 95 -23.42 -2.38 2.90
CA TRP A 95 -24.40 -2.59 3.97
C TRP A 95 -25.20 -1.32 4.26
N ARG A 96 -24.54 -0.17 4.44
CA ARG A 96 -25.24 1.12 4.64
C ARG A 96 -26.10 1.51 3.46
N ALA A 97 -25.64 1.26 2.23
CA ALA A 97 -26.44 1.47 1.02
C ALA A 97 -27.64 0.53 0.97
N ALA A 98 -27.51 -0.74 1.35
CA ALA A 98 -28.59 -1.71 1.42
C ALA A 98 -29.65 -1.31 2.45
N GLN A 99 -29.24 -0.82 3.63
CA GLN A 99 -30.16 -0.26 4.63
C GLN A 99 -30.97 0.92 4.07
N LYS A 100 -30.27 1.89 3.44
CA LYS A 100 -30.94 3.06 2.83
C LYS A 100 -31.80 2.70 1.63
N ALA A 101 -31.45 1.65 0.89
CA ALA A 101 -32.25 1.13 -0.22
C ALA A 101 -33.47 0.32 0.23
N GLY A 102 -33.57 -0.03 1.53
CA GLY A 102 -34.68 -0.82 2.11
C GLY A 102 -34.59 -2.31 1.78
N LEU A 103 -33.40 -2.85 1.52
CA LEU A 103 -33.24 -4.29 1.30
C LEU A 103 -33.39 -5.06 2.61
N GLY A 104 -34.19 -6.13 2.61
CA GLY A 104 -34.35 -7.01 3.78
C GLY A 104 -33.14 -7.93 4.01
N GLU A 105 -32.48 -8.34 2.92
CA GLU A 105 -31.36 -9.29 2.96
C GLU A 105 -30.23 -8.88 2.03
N VAL A 106 -28.99 -9.26 2.40
CA VAL A 106 -27.80 -9.06 1.57
C VAL A 106 -26.97 -10.33 1.47
N PRO A 107 -26.26 -10.54 0.36
CA PRO A 107 -25.32 -11.67 0.23
C PRO A 107 -24.12 -11.44 1.14
N VAL A 108 -23.72 -12.47 1.89
CA VAL A 108 -22.58 -12.45 2.80
C VAL A 108 -21.72 -13.70 2.62
N VAL A 109 -20.43 -13.54 2.87
CA VAL A 109 -19.47 -14.64 3.09
C VAL A 109 -19.11 -14.63 4.56
N VAL A 110 -19.38 -15.73 5.27
CA VAL A 110 -19.05 -15.85 6.67
C VAL A 110 -17.67 -16.47 6.83
N ARG A 111 -16.82 -15.80 7.61
CA ARG A 111 -15.51 -16.32 8.03
C ARG A 111 -15.48 -16.39 9.55
N ASP A 112 -15.06 -17.53 10.05
CA ASP A 112 -14.80 -17.71 11.48
C ASP A 112 -13.33 -17.35 11.74
N VAL A 113 -13.14 -16.09 12.12
CA VAL A 113 -11.82 -15.47 12.31
C VAL A 113 -11.79 -14.72 13.62
N ASP A 114 -10.64 -14.71 14.28
CA ASP A 114 -10.44 -13.92 15.50
C ASP A 114 -10.33 -12.41 15.21
N ASP A 115 -10.22 -11.58 16.26
CA ASP A 115 -10.14 -10.13 16.13
C ASP A 115 -8.91 -9.69 15.34
N LYS A 116 -7.80 -10.40 15.47
CA LYS A 116 -6.55 -10.10 14.81
C LYS A 116 -6.64 -10.42 13.33
N GLU A 117 -7.14 -11.60 12.99
CA GLU A 117 -7.34 -12.02 11.59
C GLU A 117 -8.40 -11.15 10.88
N ALA A 118 -9.46 -10.76 11.59
CA ALA A 118 -10.47 -9.86 11.05
C ALA A 118 -9.90 -8.48 10.72
N LEU A 119 -9.05 -7.92 11.59
CA LEU A 119 -8.37 -6.65 11.35
C LEU A 119 -7.39 -6.78 10.18
N GLU A 120 -6.64 -7.86 10.09
CA GLU A 120 -5.73 -8.16 8.98
C GLU A 120 -6.46 -8.15 7.64
N LEU A 121 -7.56 -8.89 7.54
CA LEU A 121 -8.39 -8.97 6.34
C LEU A 121 -8.97 -7.60 5.95
N ALA A 122 -9.41 -6.81 6.94
CA ALA A 122 -9.94 -5.47 6.69
C ALA A 122 -8.86 -4.51 6.14
N ILE A 123 -7.62 -4.59 6.64
CA ILE A 123 -6.50 -3.78 6.13
C ILE A 123 -6.11 -4.23 4.72
N ILE A 124 -6.02 -5.54 4.46
CA ILE A 124 -5.69 -6.08 3.13
C ILE A 124 -6.74 -5.63 2.09
N GLU A 125 -8.03 -5.75 2.40
CA GLU A 125 -9.11 -5.30 1.51
C GLU A 125 -9.01 -3.80 1.23
N ASN A 126 -8.77 -3.01 2.28
CA ASN A 126 -8.64 -1.56 2.13
C ASN A 126 -7.44 -1.18 1.24
N VAL A 127 -6.31 -1.86 1.41
CA VAL A 127 -5.07 -1.61 0.65
C VAL A 127 -5.18 -2.05 -0.82
N GLN A 128 -6.03 -3.02 -1.14
CA GLN A 128 -6.28 -3.47 -2.51
C GLN A 128 -7.19 -2.54 -3.33
N ARG A 129 -7.68 -1.45 -2.74
CA ARG A 129 -8.52 -0.48 -3.44
C ARG A 129 -7.72 0.32 -4.47
N VAL A 130 -8.39 0.67 -5.56
CA VAL A 130 -7.78 1.39 -6.70
C VAL A 130 -7.63 2.90 -6.41
N ASP A 131 -8.44 3.43 -5.51
CA ASP A 131 -8.61 4.87 -5.24
C ASP A 131 -7.83 5.37 -4.01
N LEU A 132 -6.84 4.60 -3.52
CA LEU A 132 -6.03 5.00 -2.37
C LEU A 132 -5.05 6.13 -2.70
N ASN A 133 -4.91 7.06 -1.75
CA ASN A 133 -3.80 7.98 -1.71
C ASN A 133 -2.49 7.20 -1.42
N PRO A 134 -1.36 7.54 -2.05
CA PRO A 134 -0.07 6.88 -1.81
C PRO A 134 0.36 6.82 -0.33
N LEU A 135 -0.06 7.78 0.48
CA LEU A 135 0.24 7.79 1.91
C LEU A 135 -0.66 6.83 2.69
N GLU A 136 -1.94 6.73 2.34
CA GLU A 136 -2.87 5.72 2.91
C GLU A 136 -2.39 4.30 2.59
N GLU A 137 -1.96 4.07 1.35
CA GLU A 137 -1.36 2.81 0.92
C GLU A 137 -0.12 2.48 1.77
N ALA A 138 0.77 3.47 1.97
CA ALA A 138 1.96 3.32 2.80
C ALA A 138 1.62 2.99 4.26
N GLN A 139 0.60 3.65 4.83
CA GLN A 139 0.13 3.41 6.20
C GLN A 139 -0.43 2.00 6.36
N GLY A 140 -1.24 1.53 5.41
CA GLY A 140 -1.75 0.16 5.41
C GLY A 140 -0.63 -0.87 5.35
N TYR A 141 0.38 -0.64 4.50
CA TYR A 141 1.57 -1.49 4.44
C TYR A 141 2.36 -1.51 5.76
N GLY A 142 2.54 -0.33 6.38
CA GLY A 142 3.19 -0.21 7.69
C GLY A 142 2.44 -1.00 8.75
N GLN A 143 1.11 -0.87 8.82
CA GLN A 143 0.29 -1.61 9.78
C GLN A 143 0.40 -3.14 9.60
N LEU A 144 0.40 -3.64 8.36
CA LEU A 144 0.55 -5.08 8.10
C LEU A 144 1.93 -5.60 8.53
N ILE A 145 2.99 -4.82 8.36
CA ILE A 145 4.33 -5.18 8.82
C ILE A 145 4.43 -5.14 10.35
N ASP A 146 4.00 -4.03 10.96
CA ASP A 146 4.23 -3.78 12.39
C ASP A 146 3.33 -4.64 13.29
N GLN A 147 2.06 -4.84 12.91
CA GLN A 147 1.09 -5.55 13.74
C GLN A 147 1.00 -7.05 13.43
N PHE A 148 1.24 -7.44 12.16
CA PHE A 148 1.05 -8.82 11.70
C PHE A 148 2.36 -9.51 11.31
N GLY A 149 3.49 -8.78 11.28
CA GLY A 149 4.81 -9.35 11.04
C GLY A 149 5.08 -9.74 9.59
N TYR A 150 4.36 -9.13 8.63
CA TYR A 150 4.62 -9.36 7.21
C TYR A 150 6.01 -8.89 6.83
N THR A 151 6.72 -9.68 6.01
CA THR A 151 7.88 -9.16 5.28
C THR A 151 7.42 -8.36 4.06
N GLN A 152 8.26 -7.47 3.55
CA GLN A 152 7.95 -6.75 2.31
C GLN A 152 7.72 -7.70 1.12
N GLN A 153 8.31 -8.89 1.16
CA GLN A 153 8.12 -9.92 0.15
C GLN A 153 6.73 -10.56 0.24
N ASP A 154 6.31 -10.95 1.45
CA ASP A 154 4.98 -11.54 1.69
C ASP A 154 3.89 -10.54 1.32
N LEU A 155 4.07 -9.28 1.73
CA LEU A 155 3.15 -8.20 1.43
C LEU A 155 2.99 -7.97 -0.08
N ALA A 156 4.11 -7.98 -0.82
CA ALA A 156 4.10 -7.84 -2.27
C ALA A 156 3.30 -8.97 -2.95
N GLN A 157 3.44 -10.19 -2.48
CA GLN A 157 2.68 -11.34 -2.99
C GLN A 157 1.18 -11.21 -2.70
N VAL A 158 0.82 -10.87 -1.45
CA VAL A 158 -0.59 -10.74 -1.02
C VAL A 158 -1.33 -9.64 -1.79
N ILE A 159 -0.64 -8.51 -2.04
CA ILE A 159 -1.26 -7.34 -2.69
C ILE A 159 -1.15 -7.43 -4.22
N GLY A 160 -0.36 -8.35 -4.77
CA GLY A 160 -0.15 -8.45 -6.21
C GLY A 160 0.72 -7.32 -6.79
N LYS A 161 1.65 -6.77 -5.98
CA LYS A 161 2.59 -5.72 -6.38
C LYS A 161 4.03 -6.22 -6.35
N SER A 162 4.97 -5.48 -6.94
CA SER A 162 6.38 -5.81 -6.83
C SER A 162 6.93 -5.44 -5.43
N ARG A 163 7.94 -6.19 -4.94
CA ARG A 163 8.65 -5.85 -3.70
C ARG A 163 9.22 -4.42 -3.73
N SER A 164 9.71 -3.98 -4.90
CA SER A 164 10.23 -2.62 -5.06
C SER A 164 9.13 -1.56 -4.93
N HIS A 165 7.89 -1.84 -5.39
CA HIS A 165 6.75 -0.97 -5.18
C HIS A 165 6.46 -0.82 -3.67
N VAL A 166 6.33 -1.93 -2.94
CA VAL A 166 6.09 -1.94 -1.49
C VAL A 166 7.17 -1.16 -0.74
N ALA A 167 8.46 -1.43 -1.06
CA ALA A 167 9.57 -0.74 -0.43
C ALA A 167 9.54 0.78 -0.69
N ASN A 168 9.25 1.22 -1.91
CA ASN A 168 9.16 2.64 -2.27
C ASN A 168 7.96 3.33 -1.60
N THR A 169 6.83 2.66 -1.53
CA THR A 169 5.63 3.17 -0.85
C THR A 169 5.89 3.35 0.66
N LEU A 170 6.46 2.35 1.32
CA LEU A 170 6.82 2.43 2.75
C LEU A 170 7.80 3.58 3.06
N ARG A 171 8.69 3.91 2.14
CA ARG A 171 9.63 5.04 2.33
C ARG A 171 8.91 6.39 2.42
N LEU A 172 7.69 6.53 1.90
CA LEU A 172 6.89 7.75 2.03
C LEU A 172 6.60 8.13 3.49
N LEU A 173 6.48 7.13 4.37
CA LEU A 173 6.26 7.36 5.80
C LEU A 173 7.44 8.06 6.50
N ARG A 174 8.63 8.04 5.89
CA ARG A 174 9.83 8.73 6.41
C ARG A 174 9.90 10.20 6.05
N LEU A 175 9.03 10.67 5.17
CA LEU A 175 8.98 12.09 4.80
C LEU A 175 8.48 12.94 5.98
N PRO A 176 8.97 14.19 6.10
CA PRO A 176 8.46 15.16 7.07
C PRO A 176 6.95 15.36 6.98
N GLN A 177 6.32 15.72 8.09
CA GLN A 177 4.85 15.83 8.16
C GLN A 177 4.29 16.83 7.14
N ASP A 178 4.90 18.00 6.98
CA ASP A 178 4.50 19.03 6.02
C ASP A 178 4.49 18.50 4.57
N VAL A 179 5.47 17.65 4.20
CA VAL A 179 5.52 17.02 2.88
C VAL A 179 4.42 15.96 2.73
N ARG A 180 4.14 15.19 3.78
CA ARG A 180 3.04 14.22 3.79
C ARG A 180 1.68 14.90 3.64
N ASP A 181 1.50 16.05 4.26
CA ASP A 181 0.28 16.85 4.14
C ASP A 181 0.08 17.37 2.70
N MET A 182 1.16 17.80 2.03
CA MET A 182 1.12 18.19 0.62
C MET A 182 0.73 17.02 -0.29
N LEU A 183 1.22 15.81 0.00
CA LEU A 183 0.82 14.58 -0.71
C LEU A 183 -0.67 14.26 -0.51
N THR A 184 -1.16 14.39 0.72
CA THR A 184 -2.57 14.15 1.06
C THR A 184 -3.50 15.14 0.34
N ARG A 185 -3.08 16.42 0.22
CA ARG A 185 -3.83 17.44 -0.52
C ARG A 185 -3.71 17.33 -2.03
N GLY A 186 -2.88 16.40 -2.54
CA GLY A 186 -2.66 16.22 -3.98
C GLY A 186 -1.78 17.30 -4.63
N GLU A 187 -1.13 18.17 -3.83
CA GLU A 187 -0.18 19.17 -4.32
C GLU A 187 1.10 18.53 -4.87
N LEU A 188 1.43 17.34 -4.34
CA LEU A 188 2.54 16.51 -4.78
C LEU A 188 2.04 15.15 -5.26
N THR A 189 2.69 14.58 -6.27
CA THR A 189 2.43 13.21 -6.75
C THR A 189 3.35 12.20 -6.08
N ALA A 190 3.03 10.90 -6.18
CA ALA A 190 3.91 9.82 -5.74
C ALA A 190 5.30 9.85 -6.41
N GLY A 191 5.39 10.37 -7.64
CA GLY A 191 6.64 10.59 -8.36
C GLY A 191 7.51 11.65 -7.66
N HIS A 192 6.92 12.81 -7.34
CA HIS A 192 7.60 13.87 -6.57
C HIS A 192 8.06 13.36 -5.21
N ALA A 193 7.21 12.62 -4.50
CA ALA A 193 7.55 12.07 -3.20
C ALA A 193 8.77 11.14 -3.23
N ARG A 194 8.93 10.31 -4.28
CA ARG A 194 10.11 9.44 -4.43
C ARG A 194 11.40 10.26 -4.56
N THR A 195 11.37 11.35 -5.30
CA THR A 195 12.51 12.27 -5.44
C THR A 195 12.85 12.94 -4.10
N LEU A 196 11.82 13.33 -3.33
CA LEU A 196 11.98 13.97 -2.02
C LEU A 196 12.61 13.05 -0.96
N ILE A 197 12.38 11.74 -1.03
CA ILE A 197 12.98 10.76 -0.09
C ILE A 197 14.52 10.78 -0.15
N THR A 198 15.09 11.10 -1.30
CA THR A 198 16.55 11.11 -1.50
C THR A 198 17.18 12.50 -1.41
N ALA A 199 16.37 13.53 -1.19
CA ALA A 199 16.82 14.90 -1.09
C ALA A 199 17.43 15.20 0.29
N ASP A 200 18.45 16.08 0.35
CA ASP A 200 19.08 16.54 1.59
C ASP A 200 18.08 17.33 2.47
N ASP A 201 17.22 18.15 1.85
CA ASP A 201 16.12 18.88 2.52
C ASP A 201 14.82 18.64 1.75
N PRO A 202 14.06 17.59 2.13
CA PRO A 202 12.79 17.25 1.48
C PRO A 202 11.74 18.37 1.57
N ALA A 203 11.70 19.10 2.69
CA ALA A 203 10.69 20.12 2.92
C ALA A 203 10.94 21.38 2.05
N ALA A 204 12.19 21.84 1.93
CA ALA A 204 12.53 22.97 1.07
C ALA A 204 12.31 22.63 -0.41
N LEU A 205 12.69 21.42 -0.84
CA LEU A 205 12.48 20.96 -2.22
C LEU A 205 10.99 20.80 -2.52
N ALA A 206 10.19 20.26 -1.59
CA ALA A 206 8.74 20.15 -1.73
C ALA A 206 8.07 21.50 -1.97
N ARG A 207 8.37 22.49 -1.14
CA ARG A 207 7.86 23.87 -1.30
C ARG A 207 8.23 24.46 -2.66
N ARG A 208 9.43 24.19 -3.13
CA ARG A 208 9.89 24.65 -4.45
C ARG A 208 9.17 23.97 -5.59
N ILE A 209 8.93 22.66 -5.50
CA ILE A 209 8.16 21.89 -6.50
C ILE A 209 6.75 22.46 -6.62
N VAL A 210 6.07 22.65 -5.49
CA VAL A 210 4.69 23.18 -5.46
C VAL A 210 4.66 24.63 -5.94
N GLY A 211 5.56 25.50 -5.44
CA GLY A 211 5.57 26.93 -5.77
C GLY A 211 5.90 27.23 -7.24
N ALA A 212 6.70 26.40 -7.89
CA ALA A 212 7.09 26.55 -9.29
C ALA A 212 6.34 25.63 -10.25
N GLY A 213 5.44 24.77 -9.77
CA GLY A 213 4.70 23.81 -10.58
C GLY A 213 5.59 22.82 -11.35
N LEU A 214 6.70 22.37 -10.75
CA LEU A 214 7.69 21.56 -11.41
C LEU A 214 7.18 20.15 -11.73
N SER A 215 7.59 19.61 -12.85
CA SER A 215 7.37 18.19 -13.19
C SER A 215 8.31 17.29 -12.38
N VAL A 216 7.99 15.98 -12.33
CA VAL A 216 8.82 14.98 -11.65
C VAL A 216 10.26 14.99 -12.19
N ARG A 217 10.45 15.11 -13.50
CA ARG A 217 11.79 15.16 -14.14
C ARG A 217 12.59 16.37 -13.72
N GLU A 218 11.95 17.54 -13.61
CA GLU A 218 12.61 18.77 -13.14
C GLU A 218 12.98 18.67 -11.67
N ALA A 219 12.10 18.07 -10.86
CA ALA A 219 12.37 17.80 -9.45
C ALA A 219 13.57 16.84 -9.26
N GLU A 220 13.65 15.77 -10.06
CA GLU A 220 14.79 14.84 -10.08
C GLU A 220 16.10 15.55 -10.45
N ALA A 221 16.08 16.39 -11.48
CA ALA A 221 17.25 17.16 -11.91
C ALA A 221 17.73 18.13 -10.81
N LEU A 222 16.80 18.73 -10.05
CA LEU A 222 17.14 19.61 -8.92
C LEU A 222 17.72 18.82 -7.73
N SER A 223 17.15 17.65 -7.41
CA SER A 223 17.64 16.78 -6.34
C SER A 223 19.08 16.32 -6.63
N GLN A 224 19.38 15.92 -7.87
CA GLN A 224 20.72 15.50 -8.28
C GLN A 224 21.75 16.64 -8.23
N LYS A 225 21.39 17.86 -8.61
CA LYS A 225 22.26 19.04 -8.53
C LYS A 225 22.58 19.43 -7.08
N GLY A 226 21.65 19.23 -6.13
CA GLY A 226 21.87 19.46 -4.69
C GLY A 226 22.87 18.45 -4.10
N GLY A 227 22.74 17.16 -4.42
CA GLY A 227 23.63 16.10 -3.94
C GLY A 227 25.05 16.13 -4.51
N SER A 228 25.24 16.71 -5.71
CA SER A 228 26.55 16.81 -6.35
C SER A 228 27.50 17.78 -5.64
N LYS A 229 26.98 18.78 -4.92
CA LYS A 229 27.83 19.74 -4.19
C LYS A 229 28.51 19.17 -2.95
N LYS A 230 27.98 18.09 -2.35
CA LYS A 230 28.62 17.45 -1.17
C LYS A 230 29.63 16.37 -1.52
N ARG A 231 29.57 15.79 -2.74
CA ARG A 231 30.56 14.78 -3.18
C ARG A 231 31.82 15.35 -3.83
N ALA A 232 31.85 16.65 -4.10
CA ALA A 232 32.96 17.30 -4.80
C ALA A 232 34.10 17.78 -3.88
N THR A 233 34.09 17.47 -2.59
CA THR A 233 35.11 17.93 -1.64
C THR A 233 35.83 16.81 -0.82
N GLU A 234 35.74 15.56 -1.21
CA GLU A 234 36.79 14.63 -0.86
C GLU A 234 37.89 14.72 -1.94
N ALA A 235 38.79 15.64 -1.75
CA ALA A 235 40.05 15.66 -2.50
C ALA A 235 40.66 14.24 -2.42
N LYS A 236 40.94 13.61 -3.56
CA LYS A 236 41.71 12.38 -3.57
C LYS A 236 42.94 12.61 -2.68
N PRO A 237 43.20 11.72 -1.72
CA PRO A 237 44.41 11.87 -0.91
C PRO A 237 45.59 12.04 -1.86
N ALA A 238 46.41 13.04 -1.59
CA ALA A 238 47.61 13.30 -2.39
C ALA A 238 48.41 11.99 -2.45
N LYS A 239 48.75 11.55 -3.67
CA LYS A 239 49.54 10.34 -3.85
C LYS A 239 50.84 10.46 -3.04
N ASP A 240 51.23 9.40 -2.34
CA ASP A 240 52.47 9.31 -1.62
C ASP A 240 53.63 9.63 -2.59
N PRO A 241 54.63 10.43 -2.17
CA PRO A 241 55.81 10.73 -2.98
C PRO A 241 56.47 9.51 -3.60
N ASP A 242 56.49 8.39 -2.88
CA ASP A 242 57.06 7.12 -3.35
C ASP A 242 56.23 6.50 -4.49
N THR A 243 54.88 6.65 -4.44
CA THR A 243 53.98 6.19 -5.50
C THR A 243 54.19 7.00 -6.78
N VAL A 244 54.35 8.31 -6.68
CA VAL A 244 54.63 9.21 -7.82
C VAL A 244 55.98 8.89 -8.45
N ALA A 245 57.03 8.59 -7.64
CA ALA A 245 58.35 8.18 -8.13
C ALA A 245 58.29 6.83 -8.86
N LEU A 246 57.49 5.89 -8.37
CA LEU A 246 57.30 4.58 -9.01
C LEU A 246 56.55 4.68 -10.33
N GLU A 247 55.51 5.50 -10.39
CA GLU A 247 54.75 5.79 -11.62
C GLU A 247 55.64 6.39 -12.71
N ARG A 248 56.51 7.32 -12.37
CA ARG A 248 57.50 7.89 -13.31
C ARG A 248 58.49 6.84 -13.84
N ARG A 249 59.06 6.03 -12.94
CA ARG A 249 59.98 4.97 -13.35
C ARG A 249 59.31 3.93 -14.26
N LEU A 250 58.12 3.54 -13.96
CA LEU A 250 57.34 2.61 -14.80
C LEU A 250 56.96 3.24 -16.15
N SER A 251 56.61 4.51 -16.20
CA SER A 251 56.33 5.22 -17.43
C SER A 251 57.54 5.33 -18.33
N ASP A 252 58.73 5.59 -17.74
CA ASP A 252 60.00 5.68 -18.48
C ASP A 252 60.46 4.31 -19.05
N VAL A 253 60.22 3.22 -18.31
CA VAL A 253 60.60 1.87 -18.75
C VAL A 253 59.63 1.28 -19.78
N LEU A 254 58.34 1.58 -19.64
CA LEU A 254 57.28 1.00 -20.49
C LEU A 254 56.92 1.87 -21.70
N GLY A 255 57.33 3.12 -21.73
CA GLY A 255 56.99 4.08 -22.78
C GLY A 255 55.49 4.41 -22.80
N LEU A 256 54.74 4.17 -21.69
CA LEU A 256 53.32 4.38 -21.54
C LEU A 256 53.04 5.26 -20.31
N ALA A 257 52.06 6.15 -20.39
CA ALA A 257 51.65 6.93 -19.23
C ALA A 257 50.98 6.00 -18.19
N VAL A 258 51.61 5.79 -17.04
CA VAL A 258 51.07 5.06 -15.90
C VAL A 258 50.57 6.08 -14.88
N ALA A 259 49.23 5.98 -14.50
CA ALA A 259 48.57 6.89 -13.58
C ALA A 259 47.77 6.12 -12.51
#